data_9b9cb31769be64829c9d82494d51009c
#
_entry.id   9b9cb31769be64829c9d82494d51009c
#
_cell.length_a   1.000
_cell.length_b   1.000
_cell.length_c   1.000
_cell.angle_alpha   90.00
_cell.angle_beta   90.00
_cell.angle_gamma   90.00
#
_symmetry.space_group_name_H-M   'P 1'
#
loop_
_entity.id
_entity.type
_entity.pdbx_description
1 polymer ?
#
loop_
_entity_poly.entity_id
_entity_poly.type
_entity_poly.pdbx_seq_one_letter_code
_entity_poly.pdbx_strand_id
1 'polypeptide(L)'
;MITKQLVHVFEVASKDMDGLTDARGQSTKSMLASDAGIEVSEVRVILGYQVKGDLTEEECQRCLYDLFADPIIEKATYGEPLLSSFQDPPDLAIQVGFKPGVTDNSAQAALDGLTTIFEHHADSVVATNMTYAIWGTEDTDAN
;
A
#
# COMPACT_ATOMS: atom_id res chain seq x y z
N MET A 1 14.13 29.08 -12.16
CA MET A 1 14.22 28.29 -10.93
C MET A 1 13.45 26.98 -11.14
N ILE A 2 14.14 25.88 -11.03
CA ILE A 2 13.51 24.57 -11.20
C ILE A 2 12.87 24.19 -9.87
N THR A 3 11.55 24.11 -9.83
CA THR A 3 10.84 23.63 -8.66
C THR A 3 10.93 22.12 -8.63
N LYS A 4 11.67 21.58 -7.68
CA LYS A 4 11.79 20.14 -7.50
C LYS A 4 10.49 19.62 -6.93
N GLN A 5 9.76 18.83 -7.73
CA GLN A 5 8.55 18.16 -7.24
C GLN A 5 8.98 16.95 -6.41
N LEU A 6 8.60 16.97 -5.13
CA LEU A 6 8.88 15.86 -4.23
C LEU A 6 7.76 14.84 -4.31
N VAL A 7 8.15 13.57 -4.36
CA VAL A 7 7.21 12.46 -4.29
C VAL A 7 7.36 11.80 -2.93
N HIS A 8 6.24 11.72 -2.21
CA HIS A 8 6.18 11.10 -0.90
C HIS A 8 5.48 9.76 -1.02
N VAL A 9 6.08 8.72 -0.47
CA VAL A 9 5.56 7.36 -0.55
C VAL A 9 5.10 6.93 0.84
N PHE A 10 3.85 6.48 0.91
CA PHE A 10 3.25 5.94 2.12
C PHE A 10 2.79 4.51 1.83
N GLU A 11 2.99 3.62 2.78
CA GLU A 11 2.50 2.26 2.68
C GLU A 11 1.71 1.89 3.91
N VAL A 12 0.63 1.14 3.71
CA VAL A 12 -0.31 0.75 4.77
C VAL A 12 -0.61 -0.74 4.64
N ALA A 13 -0.57 -1.45 5.74
CA ALA A 13 -0.93 -2.87 5.79
C ALA A 13 -1.60 -3.20 7.11
N SER A 14 -2.34 -4.30 7.14
CA SER A 14 -2.92 -4.83 8.37
C SER A 14 -1.83 -5.19 9.37
N LYS A 15 -2.06 -4.90 10.64
CA LYS A 15 -1.16 -5.29 11.71
C LYS A 15 -1.14 -6.82 11.86
N ASP A 16 0.01 -7.34 12.24
CA ASP A 16 0.17 -8.75 12.57
C ASP A 16 -0.21 -8.94 14.04
N MET A 17 -1.48 -9.24 14.26
CA MET A 17 -2.06 -9.40 15.60
C MET A 17 -2.91 -10.65 15.65
N ASP A 18 -2.94 -11.30 16.80
CA ASP A 18 -3.83 -12.44 17.03
C ASP A 18 -5.29 -12.03 16.81
N GLY A 19 -6.00 -12.81 16.00
CA GLY A 19 -7.39 -12.54 15.67
C GLY A 19 -7.62 -11.51 14.59
N LEU A 20 -6.57 -10.86 14.08
CA LEU A 20 -6.66 -9.92 12.98
C LEU A 20 -6.26 -10.62 11.68
N THR A 21 -7.14 -10.55 10.68
CA THR A 21 -6.93 -11.16 9.38
C THR A 21 -6.80 -10.06 8.32
N ASP A 22 -5.82 -10.21 7.44
CA ASP A 22 -5.72 -9.39 6.23
C ASP A 22 -6.79 -9.88 5.24
N ALA A 23 -7.93 -9.22 5.20
CA ALA A 23 -9.07 -9.64 4.38
C ALA A 23 -8.75 -9.63 2.89
N ARG A 24 -7.99 -8.65 2.43
CA ARG A 24 -7.59 -8.58 1.01
C ARG A 24 -6.62 -9.70 0.67
N GLY A 25 -5.69 -9.99 1.57
CA GLY A 25 -4.76 -11.10 1.40
C GLY A 25 -5.48 -12.44 1.36
N GLN A 26 -6.43 -12.66 2.24
CA GLN A 26 -7.22 -13.89 2.27
C GLN A 26 -8.07 -14.04 1.00
N SER A 27 -8.69 -12.98 0.52
CA SER A 27 -9.45 -13.01 -0.73
C SER A 27 -8.56 -13.35 -1.92
N THR A 28 -7.37 -12.78 -1.98
CA THR A 28 -6.41 -13.04 -3.06
C THR A 28 -5.94 -14.50 -3.01
N LYS A 29 -5.63 -15.00 -1.83
CA LYS A 29 -5.24 -16.39 -1.63
C LYS A 29 -6.31 -17.35 -2.12
N SER A 30 -7.57 -17.08 -1.78
CA SER A 30 -8.71 -17.88 -2.21
C SER A 30 -8.91 -17.83 -3.72
N MET A 31 -8.77 -16.67 -4.33
CA MET A 31 -8.87 -16.50 -5.77
C MET A 31 -7.77 -17.27 -6.52
N LEU A 32 -6.55 -17.23 -6.03
CA LEU A 32 -5.44 -17.96 -6.61
C LEU A 32 -5.73 -19.47 -6.62
N ALA A 33 -6.26 -19.99 -5.53
CA ALA A 33 -6.59 -21.41 -5.41
C ALA A 33 -7.76 -21.78 -6.33
N SER A 34 -8.85 -21.02 -6.31
CA SER A 34 -10.08 -21.36 -7.02
C SER A 34 -10.03 -21.05 -8.51
N ASP A 35 -9.46 -19.91 -8.89
CA ASP A 35 -9.51 -19.45 -10.27
C ASP A 35 -8.27 -19.85 -11.08
N ALA A 36 -7.11 -19.93 -10.43
CA ALA A 36 -5.85 -20.22 -11.12
C ALA A 36 -5.24 -21.58 -10.72
N GLY A 37 -5.80 -22.25 -9.73
CA GLY A 37 -5.25 -23.52 -9.24
C GLY A 37 -3.88 -23.39 -8.58
N ILE A 38 -3.57 -22.18 -8.07
CA ILE A 38 -2.29 -21.87 -7.43
C ILE A 38 -2.49 -21.85 -5.93
N GLU A 39 -1.80 -22.74 -5.22
CA GLU A 39 -1.85 -22.77 -3.76
C GLU A 39 -0.61 -22.12 -3.17
N VAL A 40 -0.84 -21.18 -2.24
CA VAL A 40 0.21 -20.48 -1.52
C VAL A 40 -0.10 -20.52 -0.03
N SER A 41 0.92 -20.31 0.80
CA SER A 41 0.75 -20.35 2.26
C SER A 41 0.05 -19.11 2.80
N GLU A 42 0.46 -17.95 2.30
CA GLU A 42 -0.04 -16.67 2.81
C GLU A 42 0.07 -15.59 1.74
N VAL A 43 -0.89 -14.68 1.73
CA VAL A 43 -0.85 -13.46 0.93
C VAL A 43 -1.14 -12.28 1.86
N ARG A 44 -0.32 -11.25 1.78
CA ARG A 44 -0.56 -9.98 2.45
C ARG A 44 -0.57 -8.87 1.44
N VAL A 45 -1.46 -7.91 1.64
CA VAL A 45 -1.63 -6.78 0.71
C VAL A 45 -1.15 -5.51 1.39
N ILE A 46 -0.26 -4.80 0.70
CA ILE A 46 0.24 -3.50 1.11
C ILE A 46 -0.38 -2.47 0.17
N LEU A 47 -1.09 -1.50 0.74
CA LEU A 47 -1.62 -0.36 -0.02
C LEU A 47 -0.54 0.70 -0.08
N GLY A 48 -0.24 1.17 -1.28
CA GLY A 48 0.72 2.23 -1.49
C GLY A 48 0.02 3.52 -1.92
N TYR A 49 0.48 4.64 -1.35
CA TYR A 49 0.04 5.97 -1.75
C TYR A 49 1.26 6.77 -2.15
N GLN A 50 1.24 7.32 -3.35
CA GLN A 50 2.27 8.24 -3.81
C GLN A 50 1.65 9.63 -3.87
N VAL A 51 2.19 10.54 -3.08
CA VAL A 51 1.73 11.92 -3.05
C VAL A 51 2.81 12.81 -3.63
N LYS A 52 2.48 13.46 -4.74
CA LYS A 52 3.37 14.41 -5.40
C LYS A 52 2.93 15.81 -4.99
N GLY A 53 3.76 16.47 -4.21
CA GLY A 53 3.42 17.78 -3.66
C GLY A 53 4.47 18.25 -2.66
N ASP A 54 4.22 19.41 -2.09
CA ASP A 54 5.13 20.07 -1.17
C ASP A 54 4.71 19.82 0.28
N LEU A 55 4.81 18.57 0.71
CA LEU A 55 4.52 18.17 2.09
C LEU A 55 5.78 18.28 2.94
N THR A 56 5.64 18.86 4.12
CA THR A 56 6.72 18.85 5.10
C THR A 56 6.80 17.45 5.74
N GLU A 57 7.93 17.16 6.38
CA GLU A 57 8.08 15.88 7.09
C GLU A 57 7.06 15.72 8.20
N GLU A 58 6.76 16.81 8.92
CA GLU A 58 5.73 16.80 9.96
C GLU A 58 4.35 16.49 9.40
N GLU A 59 4.01 17.07 8.24
CA GLU A 59 2.76 16.78 7.55
C GLU A 59 2.70 15.34 7.09
N CYS A 60 3.81 14.79 6.58
CA CYS A 60 3.90 13.38 6.19
C CYS A 60 3.67 12.44 7.38
N GLN A 61 4.30 12.72 8.51
CA GLN A 61 4.10 11.91 9.72
C GLN A 61 2.65 11.97 10.20
N ARG A 62 2.05 13.14 10.13
CA ARG A 62 0.64 13.30 10.50
C ARG A 62 -0.30 12.52 9.60
N CYS A 63 -0.01 12.48 8.29
CA CYS A 63 -0.83 11.73 7.32
C CYS A 63 -0.89 10.24 7.60
N LEU A 64 0.13 9.66 8.23
CA LEU A 64 0.19 8.21 8.44
C LEU A 64 -1.08 7.67 9.12
N TYR A 65 -1.50 8.29 10.20
CA TYR A 65 -2.63 7.80 11.00
C TYR A 65 -3.84 8.73 11.01
N ASP A 66 -3.70 9.95 10.54
CA ASP A 66 -4.83 10.86 10.40
C ASP A 66 -5.56 10.68 9.06
N LEU A 67 -4.87 10.13 8.06
CA LEU A 67 -5.41 10.01 6.72
C LEU A 67 -5.34 8.58 6.15
N PHE A 68 -4.18 7.91 6.22
CA PHE A 68 -3.95 6.69 5.46
C PHE A 68 -4.25 5.40 6.22
N ALA A 69 -4.02 5.34 7.52
CA ALA A 69 -4.14 4.11 8.28
C ALA A 69 -5.01 4.25 9.51
N ASP A 70 -5.71 3.17 9.85
CA ASP A 70 -6.38 3.04 11.13
C ASP A 70 -5.35 2.54 12.15
N PRO A 71 -4.99 3.34 13.16
CA PRO A 71 -3.91 2.97 14.09
C PRO A 71 -4.22 1.74 14.94
N ILE A 72 -5.50 1.34 15.01
CA ILE A 72 -5.89 0.17 15.79
C ILE A 72 -5.56 -1.13 15.06
N ILE A 73 -5.84 -1.19 13.75
CA ILE A 73 -5.76 -2.42 12.97
C ILE A 73 -4.71 -2.39 11.87
N GLU A 74 -4.15 -1.22 11.57
CA GLU A 74 -3.21 -1.05 10.47
C GLU A 74 -1.91 -0.42 10.93
N LYS A 75 -0.83 -0.76 10.24
CA LYS A 75 0.46 -0.08 10.39
C LYS A 75 0.77 0.66 9.09
N ALA A 76 1.45 1.79 9.22
CA ALA A 76 1.82 2.62 8.09
C ALA A 76 3.28 3.04 8.17
N THR A 77 3.91 3.21 7.01
CA THR A 77 5.26 3.73 6.91
C THR A 77 5.30 4.90 5.93
N TYR A 78 6.26 5.77 6.14
CA TYR A 78 6.58 6.86 5.24
C TYR A 78 8.04 6.72 4.81
N GLY A 79 8.24 6.58 3.50
CA GLY A 79 9.58 6.50 2.92
C GLY A 79 10.24 5.13 3.00
N GLU A 80 9.82 4.27 3.91
CA GLU A 80 10.40 2.94 4.07
C GLU A 80 9.43 1.86 3.61
N PRO A 81 9.88 0.87 2.81
CA PRO A 81 9.01 -0.20 2.36
C PRO A 81 8.58 -1.10 3.51
N LEU A 82 7.27 -1.41 3.59
CA LEU A 82 6.75 -2.36 4.58
C LEU A 82 7.27 -3.78 4.35
N LEU A 83 7.63 -4.13 3.13
CA LEU A 83 8.24 -5.43 2.83
C LEU A 83 9.47 -5.69 3.68
N SER A 84 10.24 -4.64 3.98
CA SER A 84 11.45 -4.74 4.81
C SER A 84 11.15 -5.03 6.28
N SER A 85 9.91 -4.85 6.71
CA SER A 85 9.49 -5.05 8.10
C SER A 85 9.10 -6.50 8.42
N PHE A 86 8.92 -7.34 7.41
CA PHE A 86 8.56 -8.73 7.63
C PHE A 86 9.79 -9.53 8.11
N GLN A 87 9.60 -10.30 9.17
CA GLN A 87 10.67 -11.17 9.69
C GLN A 87 11.06 -12.24 8.67
N ASP A 88 10.05 -12.80 8.01
CA ASP A 88 10.22 -13.78 6.95
C ASP A 88 9.91 -13.09 5.63
N PRO A 89 10.92 -12.86 4.77
CA PRO A 89 10.67 -12.19 3.49
C PRO A 89 9.72 -13.00 2.61
N PRO A 90 8.85 -12.35 1.85
CA PRO A 90 7.99 -13.09 0.92
C PRO A 90 8.80 -13.75 -0.19
N ASP A 91 8.29 -14.86 -0.70
CA ASP A 91 8.90 -15.54 -1.86
C ASP A 91 8.72 -14.72 -3.13
N LEU A 92 7.63 -13.97 -3.20
CA LEU A 92 7.29 -13.17 -4.37
C LEU A 92 6.56 -11.90 -3.91
N ALA A 93 6.88 -10.79 -4.54
CA ALA A 93 6.16 -9.52 -4.34
C ALA A 93 5.78 -8.97 -5.71
N ILE A 94 4.49 -8.67 -5.88
CA ILE A 94 3.94 -8.14 -7.14
C ILE A 94 3.26 -6.81 -6.83
N GLN A 95 3.68 -5.75 -7.51
CA GLN A 95 3.05 -4.44 -7.38
C GLN A 95 2.15 -4.19 -8.57
N VAL A 96 0.91 -3.77 -8.29
CA VAL A 96 -0.10 -3.48 -9.29
C VAL A 96 -0.56 -2.04 -9.10
N GLY A 97 -0.49 -1.26 -10.18
CA GLY A 97 -0.97 0.12 -10.19
C GLY A 97 -2.03 0.31 -11.27
N PHE A 98 -2.60 1.51 -11.32
CA PHE A 98 -3.54 1.87 -12.36
C PHE A 98 -2.80 2.31 -13.62
N LYS A 99 -3.34 1.94 -14.78
CA LYS A 99 -2.84 2.45 -16.06
C LYS A 99 -3.20 3.92 -16.21
N PRO A 100 -2.39 4.69 -16.96
CA PRO A 100 -2.75 6.07 -17.27
C PRO A 100 -4.15 6.17 -17.87
N GLY A 101 -4.95 7.13 -17.40
CA GLY A 101 -6.31 7.35 -17.87
C GLY A 101 -7.39 6.52 -17.17
N VAL A 102 -6.99 5.57 -16.33
CA VAL A 102 -7.92 4.81 -15.50
C VAL A 102 -8.20 5.58 -14.22
N THR A 103 -9.46 5.63 -13.81
CA THR A 103 -9.86 6.34 -12.60
C THR A 103 -9.36 5.63 -11.35
N ASP A 104 -8.61 6.35 -10.52
CA ASP A 104 -8.12 5.88 -9.24
C ASP A 104 -8.96 6.52 -8.13
N ASN A 105 -10.03 5.82 -7.73
CA ASN A 105 -10.97 6.32 -6.72
C ASN A 105 -10.34 6.47 -5.34
N SER A 106 -9.43 5.56 -5.00
CA SER A 106 -8.70 5.63 -3.71
C SER A 106 -7.79 6.85 -3.67
N ALA A 107 -7.15 7.17 -4.79
CA ALA A 107 -6.32 8.37 -4.89
C ALA A 107 -7.16 9.63 -4.74
N GLN A 108 -8.33 9.67 -5.36
CA GLN A 108 -9.24 10.82 -5.25
C GLN A 108 -9.70 11.02 -3.81
N ALA A 109 -10.09 9.94 -3.14
CA ALA A 109 -10.49 10.00 -1.73
C ALA A 109 -9.34 10.47 -0.83
N ALA A 110 -8.12 10.01 -1.09
CA ALA A 110 -6.93 10.44 -0.34
C ALA A 110 -6.64 11.92 -0.58
N LEU A 111 -6.77 12.40 -1.80
CA LEU A 111 -6.59 13.81 -2.12
C LEU A 111 -7.62 14.69 -1.42
N ASP A 112 -8.88 14.26 -1.41
CA ASP A 112 -9.95 14.97 -0.70
C ASP A 112 -9.66 15.05 0.80
N GLY A 113 -9.18 13.96 1.39
CA GLY A 113 -8.76 13.93 2.79
C GLY A 113 -7.57 14.84 3.06
N LEU A 114 -6.59 14.83 2.17
CA LEU A 114 -5.39 15.66 2.28
C LEU A 114 -5.74 17.15 2.26
N THR A 115 -6.61 17.57 1.35
CA THR A 115 -7.05 18.96 1.25
C THR A 115 -7.94 19.38 2.43
N THR A 116 -8.63 18.43 3.05
CA THR A 116 -9.42 18.69 4.26
C THR A 116 -8.52 18.93 5.47
N ILE A 117 -7.44 18.16 5.59
CA ILE A 117 -6.48 18.30 6.70
C ILE A 117 -5.55 19.51 6.47
N PHE A 118 -5.07 19.67 5.24
CA PHE A 118 -4.12 20.72 4.87
C PHE A 118 -4.65 21.51 3.68
N GLU A 119 -5.30 22.64 3.94
CA GLU A 119 -5.99 23.43 2.90
C GLU A 119 -5.09 23.86 1.75
N HIS A 120 -3.79 24.01 1.99
CA HIS A 120 -2.84 24.50 0.98
C HIS A 120 -2.28 23.43 0.04
N HIS A 121 -2.79 22.20 0.12
CA HIS A 121 -2.31 21.09 -0.73
C HIS A 121 -3.28 20.69 -1.84
N ALA A 122 -4.14 21.62 -2.28
CA ALA A 122 -5.12 21.37 -3.34
C ALA A 122 -4.46 20.98 -4.69
N ASP A 123 -3.21 21.41 -4.91
CA ASP A 123 -2.47 21.13 -6.14
C ASP A 123 -1.69 19.82 -6.08
N SER A 124 -1.77 19.08 -5.00
CA SER A 124 -1.10 17.79 -4.88
C SER A 124 -1.76 16.75 -5.79
N VAL A 125 -0.96 15.79 -6.21
CA VAL A 125 -1.43 14.66 -7.04
C VAL A 125 -1.18 13.38 -6.27
N VAL A 126 -2.20 12.53 -6.21
CA VAL A 126 -2.13 11.25 -5.49
C VAL A 126 -2.33 10.12 -6.49
N ALA A 127 -1.52 9.07 -6.37
CA ALA A 127 -1.68 7.81 -7.07
C ALA A 127 -1.60 6.67 -6.06
N THR A 128 -2.33 5.59 -6.30
CA THR A 128 -2.30 4.41 -5.44
C THR A 128 -1.81 3.18 -6.17
N ASN A 129 -1.34 2.21 -5.41
CA ASN A 129 -0.96 0.90 -5.90
C ASN A 129 -1.22 -0.14 -4.81
N MET A 130 -1.13 -1.41 -5.18
CA MET A 130 -1.17 -2.51 -4.24
C MET A 130 0.05 -3.39 -4.47
N THR A 131 0.70 -3.79 -3.38
CA THR A 131 1.76 -4.79 -3.42
C THR A 131 1.25 -6.05 -2.77
N TYR A 132 1.32 -7.15 -3.51
CA TYR A 132 0.94 -8.48 -3.04
C TYR A 132 2.20 -9.20 -2.62
N ALA A 133 2.35 -9.45 -1.32
CA ALA A 133 3.44 -10.23 -0.77
C ALA A 133 2.95 -11.67 -0.59
N ILE A 134 3.66 -12.62 -1.18
CA ILE A 134 3.21 -14.01 -1.29
C ILE A 134 4.27 -14.94 -0.71
N TRP A 135 3.84 -15.83 0.18
CA TRP A 135 4.67 -16.85 0.80
C TRP A 135 4.18 -18.24 0.42
N GLY A 136 5.10 -19.17 0.36
CA GLY A 136 4.77 -20.57 0.12
C GLY A 136 4.50 -20.86 -1.34
N THR A 137 5.13 -20.12 -2.24
CA THR A 137 5.13 -20.49 -3.65
C THR A 137 6.04 -21.70 -3.80
N GLU A 138 5.48 -22.84 -4.20
CA GLU A 138 6.31 -23.97 -4.55
C GLU A 138 7.10 -23.62 -5.81
N ASP A 139 8.39 -23.86 -5.75
CA ASP A 139 9.24 -23.70 -6.92
C ASP A 139 8.95 -24.86 -7.89
N THR A 140 7.94 -24.64 -8.72
CA THR A 140 7.56 -25.61 -9.74
C THR A 140 8.59 -25.66 -10.87
N ASP A 141 9.55 -24.76 -10.87
CA ASP A 141 10.63 -24.75 -11.86
C ASP A 141 11.81 -25.62 -11.47
N ALA A 142 11.74 -26.27 -10.32
CA ALA A 142 12.76 -27.20 -9.87
C ALA A 142 12.73 -28.55 -10.60
N ASN A 143 12.00 -28.64 -11.68
CA ASN A 143 11.95 -29.82 -12.52
C ASN A 143 12.62 -29.57 -13.87
#